data_46cdeedc59e6594df8b68d6c6d10d799
#
_entry.id   46cdeedc59e6594df8b68d6c6d10d799
#
_cell.length_a   1.000
_cell.length_b   1.000
_cell.length_c   1.000
_cell.angle_alpha   90.00
_cell.angle_beta   90.00
_cell.angle_gamma   90.00
#
_symmetry.space_group_name_H-M   'P 1'
#
loop_
_entity.id
_entity.type
_entity.pdbx_description
1 polymer ?
#
loop_
_entity_poly.entity_id
_entity_poly.type
_entity_poly.pdbx_seq_one_letter_code
_entity_poly.pdbx_strand_id
1 'polypeptide(L)'
;FFDRSEKKNQLRLLQGDARQIIPALQESWDLVFIDADKISYIDYYNMLVPRMAAGSFLLADNVLFHGEVLQDELKGKNAKAIAAFNAHVQADDRTQNVLLTVRDGLMLIRKK
;
A
#
# COMPACT_ATOMS: atom_id res chain seq x y z
N PHE A 1 18.66 13.91 -4.59
CA PHE A 1 18.98 12.75 -3.74
C PHE A 1 19.39 11.54 -4.59
N PHE A 2 18.54 11.13 -5.52
CA PHE A 2 18.82 9.99 -6.39
C PHE A 2 20.04 10.20 -7.29
N ASP A 3 20.26 11.43 -7.76
CA ASP A 3 21.39 11.78 -8.64
C ASP A 3 22.74 11.60 -7.96
N ARG A 4 22.78 11.58 -6.61
CA ARG A 4 24.00 11.37 -5.83
C ARG A 4 24.24 9.91 -5.47
N SER A 5 23.28 9.03 -5.77
CA SER A 5 23.41 7.62 -5.44
C SER A 5 24.29 6.90 -6.45
N GLU A 6 25.14 5.99 -5.97
CA GLU A 6 25.89 5.07 -6.83
C GLU A 6 24.95 4.16 -7.63
N LYS A 7 23.69 4.00 -7.17
CA LYS A 7 22.66 3.19 -7.81
C LYS A 7 21.68 4.00 -8.65
N LYS A 8 22.03 5.24 -9.01
CA LYS A 8 21.13 6.15 -9.73
C LYS A 8 20.50 5.55 -10.99
N ASN A 9 21.22 4.66 -11.67
CA ASN A 9 20.71 4.00 -12.88
C ASN A 9 19.64 2.94 -12.56
N GLN A 10 19.49 2.54 -11.28
CA GLN A 10 18.49 1.59 -10.81
C GLN A 10 17.34 2.31 -10.09
N LEU A 11 17.41 3.65 -9.99
CA LEU A 11 16.41 4.48 -9.30
C LEU A 11 15.68 5.34 -10.33
N ARG A 12 14.36 5.39 -10.22
CA ARG A 12 13.53 6.22 -11.09
C ARG A 12 12.52 6.97 -10.24
N LEU A 13 12.58 8.29 -10.28
CA LEU A 13 11.61 9.16 -9.61
C LEU A 13 10.54 9.57 -10.62
N LEU A 14 9.30 9.24 -10.32
CA LEU A 14 8.15 9.66 -11.10
C LEU A 14 7.33 10.62 -10.25
N GLN A 15 7.16 11.84 -10.71
CA GLN A 15 6.48 12.90 -9.99
C GLN A 15 5.07 13.09 -10.53
N GLY A 16 4.08 13.15 -9.64
CA GLY A 16 2.69 13.34 -10.03
C GLY A 16 1.73 12.49 -9.20
N ASP A 17 0.48 12.43 -9.62
CA ASP A 17 -0.55 11.61 -8.98
C ASP A 17 -0.34 10.14 -9.34
N ALA A 18 -0.11 9.31 -8.34
CA ALA A 18 0.11 7.88 -8.52
C ALA A 18 -1.07 7.18 -9.18
N ARG A 19 -2.29 7.66 -8.98
CA ARG A 19 -3.48 7.09 -9.63
C ARG A 19 -3.48 7.27 -11.15
N GLN A 20 -2.72 8.24 -11.64
CA GLN A 20 -2.54 8.47 -13.09
C GLN A 20 -1.26 7.81 -13.60
N ILE A 21 -0.23 7.76 -12.78
CA ILE A 21 1.08 7.21 -13.17
C ILE A 21 1.05 5.67 -13.20
N ILE A 22 0.51 5.03 -12.17
CA ILE A 22 0.52 3.58 -12.05
C ILE A 22 -0.12 2.87 -13.26
N PRO A 23 -1.29 3.28 -13.75
CA PRO A 23 -1.89 2.63 -14.92
C PRO A 23 -1.03 2.72 -16.18
N ALA A 24 -0.21 3.77 -16.30
CA ALA A 24 0.66 3.98 -17.46
C ALA A 24 1.96 3.16 -17.39
N LEU A 25 2.33 2.65 -16.23
CA LEU A 25 3.51 1.81 -16.06
C LEU A 25 3.23 0.41 -16.58
N GLN A 26 4.20 -0.18 -17.27
CA GLN A 26 4.07 -1.51 -17.85
C GLN A 26 4.84 -2.58 -17.07
N GLU A 27 5.49 -2.19 -15.99
CA GLU A 27 6.26 -3.09 -15.16
C GLU A 27 5.37 -4.03 -14.36
N SER A 28 5.93 -5.20 -14.02
CA SER A 28 5.43 -6.08 -12.98
C SER A 28 6.35 -5.92 -11.75
N TRP A 29 5.78 -5.91 -10.56
CA TRP A 29 6.55 -5.61 -9.35
C TRP A 29 6.64 -6.84 -8.44
N ASP A 30 7.83 -7.07 -7.89
CA ASP A 30 8.08 -8.09 -6.88
C ASP A 30 7.73 -7.60 -5.48
N LEU A 31 7.91 -6.30 -5.25
CA LEU A 31 7.62 -5.66 -3.97
C LEU A 31 7.10 -4.24 -4.22
N VAL A 32 6.01 -3.91 -3.57
CA VAL A 32 5.44 -2.56 -3.58
C VAL A 32 5.31 -2.07 -2.14
N PHE A 33 5.65 -0.81 -1.90
CA PHE A 33 5.47 -0.17 -0.60
C PHE A 33 4.52 1.02 -0.75
N ILE A 34 3.44 1.02 0.04
CA ILE A 34 2.45 2.11 0.05
C ILE A 34 2.62 2.91 1.34
N ASP A 35 2.98 4.17 1.18
CA ASP A 35 3.03 5.15 2.26
C ASP A 35 2.58 6.50 1.66
N ALA A 36 1.29 6.61 1.38
CA ALA A 36 0.70 7.73 0.66
C ALA A 36 -0.48 8.30 1.44
N ASP A 37 -1.31 9.10 0.78
CA ASP A 37 -2.54 9.59 1.37
C ASP A 37 -3.49 8.43 1.69
N LYS A 38 -4.02 8.41 2.91
CA LYS A 38 -4.74 7.25 3.44
C LYS A 38 -6.07 7.01 2.73
N ILE A 39 -6.71 8.07 2.27
CA ILE A 39 -7.98 7.98 1.53
C ILE A 39 -7.83 7.20 0.23
N SER A 40 -6.65 7.20 -0.38
CA SER A 40 -6.39 6.56 -1.67
C SER A 40 -5.85 5.13 -1.56
N TYR A 41 -5.68 4.58 -0.36
CA TYR A 41 -5.07 3.24 -0.19
C TYR A 41 -5.84 2.14 -0.93
N ILE A 42 -7.16 2.15 -0.88
CA ILE A 42 -7.97 1.15 -1.60
C ILE A 42 -7.78 1.30 -3.12
N ASP A 43 -7.72 2.53 -3.61
CA ASP A 43 -7.51 2.79 -5.03
C ASP A 43 -6.16 2.24 -5.51
N TYR A 44 -5.09 2.49 -4.74
CA TYR A 44 -3.76 1.95 -5.05
C TYR A 44 -3.76 0.43 -5.02
N TYR A 45 -4.36 -0.15 -4.01
CA TYR A 45 -4.48 -1.59 -3.89
C TYR A 45 -5.19 -2.20 -5.12
N ASN A 46 -6.31 -1.62 -5.50
CA ASN A 46 -7.09 -2.12 -6.62
C ASN A 46 -6.39 -1.98 -7.97
N MET A 47 -5.50 -0.98 -8.12
CA MET A 47 -4.69 -0.83 -9.31
C MET A 47 -3.50 -1.79 -9.35
N LEU A 48 -2.92 -2.09 -8.19
CA LEU A 48 -1.66 -2.83 -8.09
C LEU A 48 -1.88 -4.35 -8.08
N VAL A 49 -2.80 -4.84 -7.26
CA VAL A 49 -2.97 -6.28 -7.03
C VAL A 49 -3.22 -7.07 -8.31
N PRO A 50 -4.10 -6.63 -9.24
CA PRO A 50 -4.32 -7.40 -10.48
C PRO A 50 -3.08 -7.51 -11.37
N ARG A 51 -2.12 -6.60 -11.20
CA ARG A 51 -0.90 -6.53 -12.01
C ARG A 51 0.32 -7.17 -11.34
N MET A 52 0.15 -7.63 -10.11
CA MET A 52 1.23 -8.27 -9.35
C MET A 52 1.28 -9.75 -9.68
N ALA A 53 2.48 -10.28 -9.83
CA ALA A 53 2.69 -11.71 -10.04
C ALA A 53 2.42 -12.49 -8.76
N ALA A 54 2.05 -13.76 -8.90
CA ALA A 54 1.90 -14.65 -7.76
C ALA A 54 3.21 -14.72 -6.97
N GLY A 55 3.12 -14.61 -5.65
CA GLY A 55 4.27 -14.62 -4.76
C GLY A 55 4.89 -13.25 -4.51
N SER A 56 4.46 -12.19 -5.19
CA SER A 56 4.93 -10.84 -4.93
C SER A 56 4.28 -10.25 -3.67
N PHE A 57 4.87 -9.21 -3.12
CA PHE A 57 4.44 -8.61 -1.86
C PHE A 57 4.09 -7.13 -2.01
N LEU A 58 3.10 -6.72 -1.24
CA LEU A 58 2.72 -5.33 -1.06
C LEU A 58 2.77 -5.02 0.43
N LEU A 59 3.47 -3.96 0.81
CA LEU A 59 3.55 -3.47 2.19
C LEU A 59 2.77 -2.17 2.27
N ALA A 60 1.84 -2.09 3.23
CA ALA A 60 1.07 -0.87 3.48
C ALA A 60 1.39 -0.36 4.89
N ASP A 61 1.89 0.86 4.99
CA ASP A 61 2.26 1.45 6.27
C ASP A 61 1.07 2.18 6.92
N ASN A 62 1.18 2.43 8.23
CA ASN A 62 0.22 3.18 9.05
C ASN A 62 -1.17 2.55 9.12
N VAL A 63 -1.27 1.22 9.06
CA VAL A 63 -2.56 0.54 9.03
C VAL A 63 -3.26 0.50 10.40
N LEU A 64 -2.56 0.82 11.49
CA LEU A 64 -3.16 1.03 12.80
C LEU A 64 -3.55 2.49 13.03
N PHE A 65 -2.92 3.41 12.31
CA PHE A 65 -3.19 4.83 12.33
C PHE A 65 -3.28 5.38 13.76
N HIS A 66 -2.16 5.29 14.50
CA HIS A 66 -2.04 5.70 15.93
C HIS A 66 -3.05 4.98 16.84
N GLY A 67 -3.50 3.80 16.44
CA GLY A 67 -4.50 3.04 17.18
C GLY A 67 -5.94 3.49 16.94
N GLU A 68 -6.18 4.50 16.10
CA GLU A 68 -7.51 5.05 15.84
C GLU A 68 -8.45 4.04 15.19
N VAL A 69 -7.92 3.09 14.39
CA VAL A 69 -8.72 2.05 13.76
C VAL A 69 -9.27 1.02 14.75
N LEU A 70 -8.71 0.96 15.96
CA LEU A 70 -9.10 0.02 17.02
C LEU A 70 -10.19 0.59 17.92
N GLN A 71 -10.59 1.84 17.74
CA GLN A 71 -11.61 2.48 18.55
C GLN A 71 -13.01 2.01 18.14
N ASP A 72 -13.93 1.92 19.11
CA ASP A 72 -15.31 1.52 18.86
C ASP A 72 -16.00 2.47 17.89
N GLU A 73 -15.68 3.77 17.99
CA GLU A 73 -16.19 4.80 17.09
C GLU A 73 -15.04 5.42 16.31
N LEU A 74 -15.05 5.24 15.00
CA LEU A 74 -14.02 5.79 14.12
C LEU A 74 -14.29 7.27 13.88
N LYS A 75 -13.26 8.10 14.13
CA LYS A 75 -13.33 9.55 13.94
C LYS A 75 -12.36 9.95 12.83
N GLY A 76 -12.83 10.87 11.97
CA GLY A 76 -12.00 11.41 10.91
C GLY A 76 -11.96 10.56 9.66
N LYS A 77 -11.64 11.21 8.55
CA LYS A 77 -11.64 10.58 7.22
C LYS A 77 -10.54 9.54 7.07
N ASN A 78 -9.35 9.82 7.61
CA ASN A 78 -8.20 8.94 7.45
C ASN A 78 -8.37 7.64 8.25
N ALA A 79 -8.85 7.71 9.49
CA ALA A 79 -9.11 6.52 10.28
C ALA A 79 -10.15 5.61 9.63
N LYS A 80 -11.22 6.21 9.11
CA LYS A 80 -12.27 5.46 8.38
C LYS A 80 -11.72 4.84 7.10
N ALA A 81 -10.88 5.57 6.36
CA ALA A 81 -10.30 5.08 5.13
C ALA A 81 -9.35 3.90 5.38
N ILE A 82 -8.52 3.96 6.41
CA ILE A 82 -7.61 2.87 6.77
C ILE A 82 -8.39 1.66 7.29
N ALA A 83 -9.40 1.86 8.12
CA ALA A 83 -10.24 0.75 8.58
C ALA A 83 -10.94 0.06 7.41
N ALA A 84 -11.44 0.83 6.44
CA ALA A 84 -12.03 0.29 5.23
C ALA A 84 -11.00 -0.47 4.39
N PHE A 85 -9.80 0.06 4.27
CA PHE A 85 -8.69 -0.60 3.57
C PHE A 85 -8.36 -1.95 4.23
N ASN A 86 -8.19 -1.98 5.54
CA ASN A 86 -7.89 -3.21 6.27
C ASN A 86 -8.97 -4.28 6.03
N ALA A 87 -10.24 -3.90 6.09
CA ALA A 87 -11.35 -4.80 5.83
C ALA A 87 -11.38 -5.28 4.37
N HIS A 88 -11.09 -4.38 3.43
CA HIS A 88 -11.04 -4.69 2.00
C HIS A 88 -9.97 -5.74 1.68
N VAL A 89 -8.76 -5.56 2.24
CA VAL A 89 -7.66 -6.51 2.08
C VAL A 89 -8.01 -7.86 2.69
N GLN A 90 -8.58 -7.86 3.89
CA GLN A 90 -8.94 -9.08 4.61
C GLN A 90 -9.98 -9.91 3.84
N ALA A 91 -10.88 -9.25 3.12
CA ALA A 91 -11.94 -9.92 2.35
C ALA A 91 -11.49 -10.39 0.96
N ASP A 92 -10.29 -10.03 0.51
CA ASP A 92 -9.83 -10.32 -0.84
C ASP A 92 -9.16 -11.69 -0.92
N ASP A 93 -9.79 -12.62 -1.64
CA ASP A 93 -9.28 -13.99 -1.81
C ASP A 93 -8.03 -14.07 -2.70
N ARG A 94 -7.69 -13.01 -3.43
CA ARG A 94 -6.51 -12.97 -4.29
C ARG A 94 -5.21 -12.80 -3.51
N THR A 95 -5.30 -12.44 -2.23
CA THR A 95 -4.15 -12.14 -1.40
C THR A 95 -4.25 -12.82 -0.04
N GLN A 96 -3.09 -12.99 0.59
CA GLN A 96 -2.96 -13.33 2.01
C GLN A 96 -2.31 -12.15 2.72
N ASN A 97 -2.71 -11.89 3.96
CA ASN A 97 -2.18 -10.75 4.69
C ASN A 97 -1.87 -11.08 6.15
N VAL A 98 -0.91 -10.35 6.69
CA VAL A 98 -0.56 -10.34 8.11
C VAL A 98 -0.35 -8.90 8.53
N LEU A 99 -0.95 -8.49 9.63
CA LEU A 99 -0.72 -7.17 10.20
C LEU A 99 0.39 -7.30 11.24
N LEU A 100 1.47 -6.58 11.00
CA LEU A 100 2.60 -6.51 11.93
C LEU A 100 2.44 -5.27 12.80
N THR A 101 2.58 -5.45 14.12
CA THR A 101 2.42 -4.35 15.08
C THR A 101 3.71 -3.53 15.22
N VAL A 102 4.45 -3.40 14.14
CA VAL A 102 5.67 -2.60 14.07
C VAL A 102 5.27 -1.13 13.87
N ARG A 103 5.76 -0.26 14.74
CA ARG A 103 5.47 1.18 14.70
C ARG A 103 3.96 1.45 14.61
N ASP A 104 3.50 2.06 13.53
CA ASP A 104 2.10 2.44 13.33
C ASP A 104 1.27 1.36 12.60
N GLY A 105 1.76 0.13 12.63
CA GLY A 105 1.17 -1.00 11.93
C GLY A 105 1.62 -1.09 10.49
N LEU A 106 2.13 -2.26 10.13
CA LEU A 106 2.58 -2.55 8.77
C LEU A 106 1.80 -3.78 8.29
N MET A 107 1.04 -3.63 7.22
CA MET A 107 0.35 -4.77 6.64
C MET A 107 1.21 -5.38 5.54
N LEU A 108 1.56 -6.65 5.72
CA LEU A 108 2.28 -7.44 4.72
C LEU A 108 1.24 -8.24 3.93
N ILE A 109 1.18 -7.99 2.63
CA ILE A 109 0.20 -8.59 1.73
C ILE A 109 0.96 -9.38 0.66
N ARG A 110 0.64 -10.65 0.51
CA ARG A 110 1.23 -11.52 -0.51
C ARG A 110 0.19 -11.84 -1.57
N LYS A 111 0.54 -11.66 -2.82
CA LYS A 111 -0.30 -12.08 -3.95
C LYS A 111 -0.26 -13.61 -4.07
N LYS A 112 -1.44 -14.22 -4.10
CA LYS A 112 -1.54 -15.68 -4.31
C LYS A 112 -1.21 -16.08 -5.74
#